data_4ddbf9c306a09d762f2010563089399d
#
_entry.id   4ddbf9c306a09d762f2010563089399d
#
_cell.length_a   1.000
_cell.length_b   1.000
_cell.length_c   1.000
_cell.angle_alpha   90.00
_cell.angle_beta   90.00
_cell.angle_gamma   90.00
#
_symmetry.space_group_name_H-M   'P 1'
#
loop_
_entity.id
_entity.type
_entity.pdbx_description
1 polymer ?
#
loop_
_entity_poly.entity_id
_entity_poly.type
_entity_poly.pdbx_seq_one_letter_code
_entity_poly.pdbx_strand_id
1 'polypeptide(L)'
;MGERLKLLRERLGMTQDAFAEKVELTKNYISLVETGNRNLADRTLKDICRKLNVNEEWLRNGTGEMFLPVSKDDEISELFGEVLRERDGNFKHRLVSALARLDEDGWDKLEELIDMISGSK
;
A
#
# COMPACT_ATOMS: atom_id res chain seq x y z
N MET A 1 17.28 -3.33 -14.48
CA MET A 1 17.02 -2.79 -13.12
C MET A 1 16.59 -1.32 -13.15
N GLY A 2 17.39 -0.43 -13.70
CA GLY A 2 17.07 1.00 -13.73
C GLY A 2 15.76 1.33 -14.43
N GLU A 3 15.50 0.66 -15.55
CA GLU A 3 14.27 0.86 -16.29
C GLU A 3 13.04 0.46 -15.47
N ARG A 4 13.14 -0.61 -14.70
CA ARG A 4 12.05 -1.05 -13.84
C ARG A 4 11.83 -0.10 -12.68
N LEU A 5 12.90 0.46 -12.13
CA LEU A 5 12.76 1.47 -11.07
C LEU A 5 12.04 2.69 -11.59
N LYS A 6 12.37 3.11 -12.82
CA LYS A 6 11.70 4.24 -13.46
C LYS A 6 10.22 3.93 -13.72
N LEU A 7 9.91 2.72 -14.21
CA LEU A 7 8.53 2.29 -14.42
C LEU A 7 7.74 2.31 -13.12
N LEU A 8 8.33 1.83 -12.04
CA LEU A 8 7.70 1.86 -10.72
C LEU A 8 7.38 3.28 -10.31
N ARG A 9 8.35 4.17 -10.42
CA ARG A 9 8.17 5.58 -10.06
C ARG A 9 7.05 6.22 -10.87
N GLU A 10 7.04 6.00 -12.18
CA GLU A 10 6.02 6.56 -13.08
C GLU A 10 4.63 5.99 -12.77
N ARG A 11 4.57 4.69 -12.46
CA ARG A 11 3.31 4.04 -12.09
C ARG A 11 2.72 4.65 -10.82
N LEU A 12 3.57 5.07 -9.90
CA LEU A 12 3.15 5.73 -8.66
C LEU A 12 2.86 7.23 -8.86
N GLY A 13 3.10 7.74 -10.07
CA GLY A 13 2.86 9.15 -10.38
C GLY A 13 3.83 10.10 -9.71
N MET A 14 5.03 9.65 -9.41
CA MET A 14 6.01 10.45 -8.67
C MET A 14 7.13 10.97 -9.54
N THR A 15 7.61 12.17 -9.20
CA THR A 15 8.85 12.71 -9.74
C THR A 15 10.03 12.00 -9.08
N GLN A 16 11.24 12.18 -9.62
CA GLN A 16 12.44 11.63 -8.99
C GLN A 16 12.63 12.18 -7.58
N ASP A 17 12.34 13.46 -7.38
CA ASP A 17 12.43 14.09 -6.05
C ASP A 17 11.45 13.45 -5.06
N ALA A 18 10.19 13.32 -5.48
CA ALA A 18 9.16 12.76 -4.62
C ALA A 18 9.45 11.29 -4.27
N PHE A 19 9.89 10.53 -5.26
CA PHE A 19 10.23 9.12 -5.06
C PHE A 19 11.42 8.98 -4.10
N ALA A 20 12.47 9.78 -4.31
CA ALA A 20 13.65 9.77 -3.46
C ALA A 20 13.28 10.07 -2.01
N GLU A 21 12.45 11.08 -1.79
CA GLU A 21 11.96 11.42 -0.45
C GLU A 21 11.18 10.27 0.17
N LYS A 22 10.32 9.65 -0.60
CA LYS A 22 9.48 8.53 -0.14
C LYS A 22 10.33 7.35 0.34
N VAL A 23 11.40 7.04 -0.37
CA VAL A 23 12.26 5.90 -0.04
C VAL A 23 13.51 6.30 0.75
N GLU A 24 13.58 7.56 1.16
CA GLU A 24 14.69 8.09 1.99
C GLU A 24 16.06 8.00 1.31
N LEU A 25 16.07 8.34 0.01
CA LEU A 25 17.28 8.39 -0.79
C LEU A 25 17.40 9.76 -1.44
N THR A 26 18.52 10.03 -2.11
CA THR A 26 18.70 11.30 -2.81
C THR A 26 18.18 11.20 -4.24
N LYS A 27 17.75 12.33 -4.80
CA LYS A 27 17.35 12.42 -6.20
C LYS A 27 18.50 11.97 -7.11
N ASN A 28 19.72 12.38 -6.78
CA ASN A 28 20.89 12.04 -7.57
C ASN A 28 21.09 10.51 -7.63
N TYR A 29 20.92 9.84 -6.50
CA TYR A 29 21.01 8.38 -6.44
C TYR A 29 19.97 7.72 -7.35
N ILE A 30 18.71 8.19 -7.24
CA ILE A 30 17.62 7.66 -8.06
C ILE A 30 17.93 7.86 -9.55
N SER A 31 18.38 9.05 -9.92
CA SER A 31 18.73 9.37 -11.31
C SER A 31 19.83 8.45 -11.84
N LEU A 32 20.87 8.24 -11.05
CA LEU A 32 21.98 7.37 -11.45
C LEU A 32 21.53 5.91 -11.64
N VAL A 33 20.66 5.43 -10.77
CA VAL A 33 20.12 4.06 -10.91
C VAL A 33 19.24 3.95 -12.15
N GLU A 34 18.35 4.93 -12.35
CA GLU A 34 17.43 4.88 -13.51
C GLU A 34 18.16 4.93 -14.84
N THR A 35 19.28 5.62 -14.92
CA THR A 35 20.07 5.72 -16.15
C THR A 35 21.05 4.57 -16.34
N GLY A 36 21.15 3.67 -15.36
CA GLY A 36 22.05 2.53 -15.43
C GLY A 36 23.47 2.81 -15.01
N ASN A 37 23.74 4.02 -14.50
CA ASN A 37 25.08 4.42 -14.07
C ASN A 37 25.41 3.97 -12.65
N ARG A 38 24.45 3.42 -11.96
CA ARG A 38 24.63 2.86 -10.63
C ARG A 38 23.65 1.74 -10.39
N ASN A 39 24.07 0.70 -9.71
CA ASN A 39 23.20 -0.42 -9.34
C ASN A 39 22.61 -0.17 -7.95
N LEU A 40 21.39 -0.66 -7.74
CA LEU A 40 20.78 -0.67 -6.41
C LEU A 40 21.51 -1.70 -5.56
N ALA A 41 21.97 -1.29 -4.39
CA ALA A 41 22.49 -2.23 -3.39
C ALA A 41 21.33 -3.15 -2.97
N ASP A 42 21.66 -4.40 -2.66
CA ASP A 42 20.67 -5.39 -2.29
C ASP A 42 19.79 -4.94 -1.11
N ARG A 43 20.41 -4.38 -0.10
CA ARG A 43 19.71 -3.86 1.07
C ARG A 43 18.74 -2.73 0.69
N THR A 44 19.19 -1.83 -0.17
CA THR A 44 18.39 -0.69 -0.63
C THR A 44 17.19 -1.18 -1.45
N LEU A 45 17.42 -2.17 -2.31
CA LEU A 45 16.36 -2.76 -3.12
C LEU A 45 15.28 -3.38 -2.23
N LYS A 46 15.69 -4.16 -1.24
CA LYS A 46 14.76 -4.78 -0.30
C LYS A 46 13.98 -3.74 0.50
N ASP A 47 14.64 -2.65 0.87
CA ASP A 47 14.01 -1.57 1.63
C ASP A 47 12.94 -0.87 0.80
N ILE A 48 13.23 -0.58 -0.46
CA ILE A 48 12.26 0.02 -1.38
C ILE A 48 11.06 -0.91 -1.56
N CYS A 49 11.29 -2.20 -1.78
CA CYS A 49 10.21 -3.16 -1.96
C CYS A 49 9.31 -3.26 -0.74
N ARG A 50 9.90 -3.23 0.45
CA ARG A 50 9.14 -3.26 1.69
C ARG A 50 8.30 -2.01 1.87
N LYS A 51 8.87 -0.84 1.60
CA LYS A 51 8.17 0.44 1.79
C LYS A 51 7.01 0.63 0.82
N LEU A 52 7.14 0.13 -0.39
CA LEU A 52 6.18 0.37 -1.46
C LEU A 52 5.36 -0.87 -1.84
N ASN A 53 5.54 -1.96 -1.12
CA ASN A 53 4.85 -3.23 -1.37
C ASN A 53 5.11 -3.77 -2.79
N VAL A 54 6.34 -3.65 -3.22
CA VAL A 54 6.79 -4.07 -4.54
C VAL A 54 7.31 -5.50 -4.49
N ASN A 55 7.02 -6.27 -5.53
CA ASN A 55 7.53 -7.61 -5.69
C ASN A 55 9.02 -7.56 -6.00
N GLU A 56 9.85 -8.06 -5.10
CA GLU A 56 11.30 -8.05 -5.23
C GLU A 56 11.78 -8.74 -6.50
N GLU A 57 11.17 -9.88 -6.85
CA GLU A 57 11.50 -10.60 -8.07
C GLU A 57 11.24 -9.75 -9.32
N TRP A 58 10.15 -9.00 -9.32
CA TRP A 58 9.86 -8.12 -10.45
C TRP A 58 10.90 -7.01 -10.58
N LEU A 59 11.23 -6.35 -9.48
CA LEU A 59 12.19 -5.25 -9.54
C LEU A 59 13.59 -5.76 -9.91
N ARG A 60 13.97 -6.90 -9.37
CA ARG A 60 15.29 -7.48 -9.59
C ARG A 60 15.44 -8.11 -10.97
N ASN A 61 14.48 -8.91 -11.38
CA ASN A 61 14.56 -9.76 -12.56
C ASN A 61 13.50 -9.53 -13.63
N GLY A 62 12.49 -8.73 -13.34
CA GLY A 62 11.39 -8.49 -14.26
C GLY A 62 10.34 -9.61 -14.27
N THR A 63 10.37 -10.49 -13.30
CA THR A 63 9.49 -11.66 -13.21
C THR A 63 8.30 -11.37 -12.30
N GLY A 64 7.10 -11.76 -12.73
CA GLY A 64 5.89 -11.63 -11.94
C GLY A 64 5.29 -10.23 -11.98
N GLU A 65 4.41 -9.95 -11.06
CA GLU A 65 3.71 -8.67 -10.97
C GLU A 65 4.55 -7.62 -10.26
N MET A 66 4.35 -6.36 -10.62
CA MET A 66 5.07 -5.23 -10.02
C MET A 66 4.83 -5.13 -8.51
N PHE A 67 3.58 -5.27 -8.09
CA PHE A 67 3.20 -5.14 -6.69
C PHE A 67 2.77 -6.49 -6.11
N LEU A 68 3.05 -6.66 -4.82
CA LEU A 68 2.56 -7.81 -4.08
C LEU A 68 1.08 -7.61 -3.74
N PRO A 69 0.30 -8.70 -3.63
CA PRO A 69 -1.08 -8.57 -3.19
C PRO A 69 -1.15 -8.01 -1.77
N VAL A 70 -2.05 -7.06 -1.55
CA VAL A 70 -2.29 -6.52 -0.21
C VAL A 70 -3.22 -7.48 0.51
N SER A 71 -2.89 -7.85 1.74
CA SER A 71 -3.76 -8.74 2.51
C SER A 71 -5.04 -8.01 2.93
N LYS A 72 -6.10 -8.77 3.19
CA LYS A 72 -7.36 -8.18 3.67
C LYS A 72 -7.18 -7.47 5.00
N ASP A 73 -6.33 -8.01 5.87
CA ASP A 73 -6.06 -7.37 7.15
C ASP A 73 -5.40 -6.02 6.98
N ASP A 74 -4.48 -5.90 6.03
CA ASP A 74 -3.82 -4.62 5.73
C ASP A 74 -4.81 -3.62 5.14
N GLU A 75 -5.70 -4.06 4.26
CA GLU A 75 -6.75 -3.20 3.71
C GLU A 75 -7.67 -2.67 4.80
N ILE A 76 -8.07 -3.53 5.71
CA ILE A 76 -8.92 -3.16 6.84
C ILE A 76 -8.21 -2.17 7.75
N SER A 77 -6.94 -2.44 8.08
CA SER A 77 -6.15 -1.56 8.94
C SER A 77 -5.99 -0.17 8.32
N GLU A 78 -5.77 -0.13 7.02
CA GLU A 78 -5.64 1.14 6.29
C GLU A 78 -6.95 1.93 6.32
N LEU A 79 -8.06 1.25 6.08
CA LEU A 79 -9.38 1.89 6.13
C LEU A 79 -9.68 2.46 7.51
N PHE A 80 -9.44 1.68 8.57
CA PHE A 80 -9.66 2.16 9.92
C PHE A 80 -8.75 3.33 10.26
N GLY A 81 -7.50 3.30 9.80
CA GLY A 81 -6.58 4.40 9.98
C GLY A 81 -7.10 5.69 9.35
N GLU A 82 -7.63 5.60 8.14
CA GLU A 82 -8.24 6.75 7.46
C GLU A 82 -9.42 7.30 8.23
N VAL A 83 -10.32 6.42 8.66
CA VAL A 83 -11.52 6.82 9.41
C VAL A 83 -11.14 7.52 10.70
N LEU A 84 -10.15 7.01 11.42
CA LEU A 84 -9.71 7.60 12.70
C LEU A 84 -9.04 8.97 12.52
N ARG A 85 -8.49 9.24 11.35
CA ARG A 85 -7.89 10.54 11.05
C ARG A 85 -8.92 11.58 10.63
N GLU A 86 -10.12 11.16 10.26
CA GLU A 86 -11.18 12.08 9.88
C GLU A 86 -11.79 12.74 11.12
N ARG A 87 -12.43 13.87 10.89
CA ARG A 87 -13.06 14.61 11.99
C ARG A 87 -14.33 13.92 12.46
N ASP A 88 -14.64 14.12 13.72
CA ASP A 88 -15.88 13.61 14.32
C ASP A 88 -17.09 14.11 13.54
N GLY A 89 -18.10 13.28 13.49
CA GLY A 89 -19.39 13.64 12.94
C GLY A 89 -19.62 13.20 11.51
N ASN A 90 -18.61 12.73 10.79
CA ASN A 90 -18.87 12.20 9.47
C ASN A 90 -19.42 10.76 9.59
N PHE A 91 -20.01 10.29 8.53
CA PHE A 91 -20.65 8.97 8.50
C PHE A 91 -19.69 7.84 8.84
N LYS A 92 -18.51 7.87 8.27
CA LYS A 92 -17.51 6.81 8.49
C LYS A 92 -17.12 6.71 9.97
N HIS A 93 -16.88 7.84 10.59
CA HIS A 93 -16.50 7.87 11.99
C HIS A 93 -17.64 7.37 12.88
N ARG A 94 -18.87 7.81 12.60
CA ARG A 94 -20.05 7.34 13.33
C ARG A 94 -20.25 5.84 13.17
N LEU A 95 -20.04 5.33 11.96
CA LEU A 95 -20.17 3.90 11.69
C LEU A 95 -19.17 3.08 12.51
N VAL A 96 -17.90 3.47 12.50
CA VAL A 96 -16.88 2.77 13.29
C VAL A 96 -17.19 2.83 14.78
N SER A 97 -17.63 3.99 15.26
CA SER A 97 -18.01 4.13 16.67
C SER A 97 -19.17 3.21 17.05
N ALA A 98 -20.15 3.10 16.16
CA ALA A 98 -21.27 2.19 16.38
C ALA A 98 -20.83 0.73 16.39
N LEU A 99 -19.95 0.35 15.46
CA LEU A 99 -19.41 -1.01 15.41
C LEU A 99 -18.66 -1.39 16.69
N ALA A 100 -17.94 -0.43 17.26
CA ALA A 100 -17.18 -0.66 18.50
C ALA A 100 -18.08 -0.97 19.68
N ARG A 101 -19.37 -0.64 19.60
CA ARG A 101 -20.33 -0.85 20.67
C ARG A 101 -21.19 -2.09 20.49
N LEU A 102 -20.99 -2.83 19.41
CA LEU A 102 -21.80 -4.03 19.17
C LEU A 102 -21.44 -5.14 20.13
N ASP A 103 -22.46 -5.84 20.61
CA ASP A 103 -22.28 -7.09 21.34
C ASP A 103 -22.23 -8.25 20.34
N GLU A 104 -22.12 -9.48 20.81
CA GLU A 104 -22.04 -10.64 19.93
C GLU A 104 -23.28 -10.78 19.03
N ASP A 105 -24.46 -10.54 19.60
CA ASP A 105 -25.69 -10.62 18.83
C ASP A 105 -25.71 -9.57 17.71
N GLY A 106 -25.25 -8.37 18.00
CA GLY A 106 -25.13 -7.31 17.00
C GLY A 106 -24.16 -7.67 15.89
N TRP A 107 -23.03 -8.25 16.25
CA TRP A 107 -22.05 -8.70 15.26
C TRP A 107 -22.60 -9.79 14.36
N ASP A 108 -23.34 -10.76 14.92
CA ASP A 108 -23.96 -11.83 14.14
C ASP A 108 -24.98 -11.28 13.14
N LYS A 109 -25.77 -10.31 13.57
CA LYS A 109 -26.76 -9.67 12.67
C LYS A 109 -26.07 -8.88 11.56
N LEU A 110 -24.97 -8.23 11.88
CA LEU A 110 -24.20 -7.50 10.87
C LEU A 110 -23.61 -8.47 9.85
N GLU A 111 -23.09 -9.61 10.31
CA GLU A 111 -22.56 -10.63 9.42
C GLU A 111 -23.64 -11.12 8.44
N GLU A 112 -24.84 -11.40 8.94
CA GLU A 112 -25.95 -11.80 8.08
C GLU A 112 -26.28 -10.74 7.02
N LEU A 113 -26.29 -9.48 7.43
CA LEU A 113 -26.56 -8.37 6.52
C LEU A 113 -25.50 -8.28 5.42
N ILE A 114 -24.24 -8.38 5.78
CA ILE A 114 -23.13 -8.31 4.82
C ILE A 114 -23.20 -9.48 3.84
N ASP A 115 -23.51 -10.67 4.33
CA ASP A 115 -23.66 -11.86 3.48
C ASP A 115 -24.80 -11.69 2.46
N MET A 116 -25.90 -11.08 2.88
CA MET A 116 -27.02 -10.80 1.98
C MET A 116 -26.64 -9.80 0.89
N ILE A 117 -25.93 -8.75 1.27
CA ILE A 117 -25.53 -7.69 0.35
C ILE A 117 -24.49 -8.18 -0.65
N SER A 118 -23.50 -8.92 -0.17
CA SER A 118 -22.40 -9.40 -1.02
C SER A 118 -22.75 -10.64 -1.82
N GLY A 119 -23.84 -11.30 -1.48
CA GLY A 119 -24.20 -12.56 -2.11
C GLY A 119 -23.29 -13.71 -1.70
N SER A 120 -22.45 -13.53 -0.70
CA SER A 120 -21.58 -14.55 -0.17
C SER A 120 -22.32 -15.48 0.75
N LYS A 121 -21.93 -16.69 0.76
CA LYS A 121 -22.57 -17.64 1.61
C LYS A 121 -21.57 -18.61 2.19
#